data_2cccbb5b9bd4a79e6304ac1c996230c5
#
_entry.id   2cccbb5b9bd4a79e6304ac1c996230c5
#
_cell.length_a   1.000
_cell.length_b   1.000
_cell.length_c   1.000
_cell.angle_alpha   90.00
_cell.angle_beta   90.00
_cell.angle_gamma   90.00
#
_symmetry.space_group_name_H-M   'P 1'
#
loop_
_entity.id
_entity.type
_entity.pdbx_description
1 polymer ?
#
loop_
_entity_poly.entity_id
_entity_poly.type
_entity_poly.pdbx_seq_one_letter_code
_entity_poly.pdbx_strand_id
1 'polypeptide(L)'
;MDRSKTLNADAAEQKGLTGEEYLWISVLSRAAEDAFYMSCNTLSTVRDADQALHWFVRGGQDFNLVCEYAGRNPVYVHHKAVTRYVPEIKEREKYLKTREKEIRDDLENKKIEKYNKKHKTYFLSLKAQKEHMLMKRKEKNNRSRKKLKISGKRYESKELGNL
;
A
#
# COMPACT_ATOMS: atom_id res chain seq x y z
N MET A 1 29.49 -0.11 -1.56
CA MET A 1 30.16 -1.13 -2.38
C MET A 1 29.11 -1.77 -3.27
N ASP A 2 29.26 -1.57 -4.55
CA ASP A 2 28.25 -1.93 -5.57
C ASP A 2 28.36 -3.43 -5.88
N ARG A 3 27.55 -4.25 -5.16
CA ARG A 3 27.56 -5.73 -5.29
C ARG A 3 26.89 -6.25 -6.56
N SER A 4 26.22 -5.38 -7.32
CA SER A 4 25.56 -5.77 -8.58
C SER A 4 26.57 -6.06 -9.73
N LYS A 5 27.78 -5.54 -9.63
CA LYS A 5 28.79 -5.72 -10.66
C LYS A 5 29.50 -7.11 -10.66
N THR A 6 29.43 -7.83 -9.53
CA THR A 6 30.17 -9.12 -9.42
C THR A 6 29.43 -10.30 -10.06
N LEU A 7 28.10 -10.27 -10.15
CA LEU A 7 27.34 -11.36 -10.81
C LEU A 7 27.38 -11.27 -12.33
N ASN A 8 27.51 -10.07 -12.90
CA ASN A 8 27.57 -9.86 -14.34
C ASN A 8 28.98 -10.05 -14.92
N ALA A 9 30.06 -9.92 -14.12
CA ALA A 9 31.41 -10.10 -14.57
C ALA A 9 31.74 -11.57 -14.88
N ASP A 10 31.23 -12.50 -14.05
CA ASP A 10 31.39 -13.94 -14.26
C ASP A 10 30.62 -14.48 -15.48
N ALA A 11 29.56 -13.79 -15.91
CA ALA A 11 28.80 -14.14 -17.10
C ALA A 11 29.47 -13.73 -18.41
N ALA A 12 30.29 -12.69 -18.39
CA ALA A 12 30.95 -12.16 -19.58
C ALA A 12 32.16 -12.99 -20.05
N GLU A 13 32.78 -13.81 -19.18
CA GLU A 13 33.92 -14.65 -19.52
C GLU A 13 33.58 -16.05 -20.03
N GLN A 14 32.32 -16.44 -20.09
CA GLN A 14 31.89 -17.75 -20.60
C GLN A 14 31.81 -17.72 -22.15
N LYS A 15 32.93 -17.67 -22.82
CA LYS A 15 33.04 -17.95 -24.26
C LYS A 15 32.52 -19.36 -24.52
N GLY A 16 31.37 -19.50 -25.16
CA GLY A 16 30.84 -20.77 -25.62
C GLY A 16 29.42 -21.12 -25.20
N LEU A 17 28.73 -20.25 -24.47
CA LEU A 17 27.30 -20.46 -24.13
C LEU A 17 26.40 -20.20 -25.33
N THR A 18 25.37 -21.04 -25.49
CA THR A 18 24.27 -20.76 -26.43
C THR A 18 23.45 -19.59 -25.96
N GLY A 19 22.72 -18.92 -26.88
CA GLY A 19 21.81 -17.85 -26.51
C GLY A 19 20.70 -18.30 -25.53
N GLU A 20 20.30 -19.57 -25.64
CA GLU A 20 19.30 -20.17 -24.73
C GLU A 20 19.88 -20.39 -23.33
N GLU A 21 21.06 -20.95 -23.19
CA GLU A 21 21.75 -21.06 -21.90
C GLU A 21 21.94 -19.71 -21.22
N TYR A 22 22.32 -18.69 -22.00
CA TYR A 22 22.46 -17.34 -21.46
C TYR A 22 21.14 -16.78 -20.92
N LEU A 23 20.02 -17.02 -21.63
CA LEU A 23 18.68 -16.63 -21.17
C LEU A 23 18.37 -17.28 -19.80
N TRP A 24 18.57 -18.59 -19.70
CA TRP A 24 18.24 -19.31 -18.46
C TRP A 24 19.18 -18.98 -17.29
N ILE A 25 20.44 -18.67 -17.56
CA ILE A 25 21.36 -18.11 -16.56
C ILE A 25 20.83 -16.76 -16.05
N SER A 26 20.30 -15.92 -16.94
CA SER A 26 19.74 -14.64 -16.57
C SER A 26 18.46 -14.81 -15.68
N VAL A 27 17.63 -15.82 -15.97
CA VAL A 27 16.49 -16.18 -15.13
C VAL A 27 16.94 -16.60 -13.74
N LEU A 28 17.96 -17.48 -13.63
CA LEU A 28 18.51 -17.89 -12.33
C LEU A 28 19.07 -16.71 -11.54
N SER A 29 19.81 -15.83 -12.21
CA SER A 29 20.38 -14.63 -11.59
C SER A 29 19.29 -13.69 -11.09
N ARG A 30 18.25 -13.48 -11.89
CA ARG A 30 17.12 -12.64 -11.52
C ARG A 30 16.36 -13.21 -10.32
N ALA A 31 16.09 -14.50 -10.32
CA ALA A 31 15.44 -15.17 -9.20
C ALA A 31 16.27 -15.06 -7.90
N ALA A 32 17.62 -15.12 -8.00
CA ALA A 32 18.50 -14.90 -6.85
C ALA A 32 18.44 -13.44 -6.34
N GLU A 33 18.40 -12.47 -7.24
CA GLU A 33 18.22 -11.06 -6.89
C GLU A 33 16.89 -10.85 -6.15
N ASP A 34 15.81 -11.40 -6.67
CA ASP A 34 14.49 -11.29 -6.07
C ASP A 34 14.46 -11.96 -4.68
N ALA A 35 15.04 -13.14 -4.52
CA ALA A 35 15.07 -13.85 -3.25
C ALA A 35 15.86 -13.11 -2.16
N PHE A 36 17.05 -12.62 -2.49
CA PHE A 36 18.00 -12.16 -1.46
C PHE A 36 18.16 -10.64 -1.38
N TYR A 37 17.94 -9.92 -2.47
CA TYR A 37 18.29 -8.49 -2.56
C TYR A 37 17.10 -7.57 -2.87
N MET A 38 15.93 -8.10 -3.26
CA MET A 38 14.77 -7.29 -3.61
C MET A 38 14.31 -6.41 -2.43
N SER A 39 14.12 -5.13 -2.71
CA SER A 39 13.51 -4.20 -1.77
C SER A 39 11.99 -4.41 -1.71
N CYS A 40 11.48 -4.70 -0.52
CA CYS A 40 10.08 -5.05 -0.28
C CYS A 40 9.28 -3.83 0.20
N ASN A 41 8.74 -3.05 -0.75
CA ASN A 41 7.98 -1.82 -0.45
C ASN A 41 6.45 -2.02 -0.55
N THR A 42 6.01 -3.12 -1.14
CA THR A 42 4.59 -3.47 -1.29
C THR A 42 4.36 -4.92 -0.91
N LEU A 43 3.09 -5.28 -0.62
CA LEU A 43 2.74 -6.68 -0.34
C LEU A 43 3.04 -7.61 -1.53
N SER A 44 2.95 -7.12 -2.77
CA SER A 44 3.30 -7.89 -3.95
C SER A 44 4.78 -8.22 -3.93
N THR A 45 5.66 -7.22 -3.79
CA THR A 45 7.12 -7.42 -3.77
C THR A 45 7.59 -8.31 -2.61
N VAL A 46 6.90 -8.27 -1.45
CA VAL A 46 7.19 -9.21 -0.36
C VAL A 46 6.88 -10.64 -0.75
N ARG A 47 5.71 -10.87 -1.40
CA ARG A 47 5.32 -12.21 -1.84
C ARG A 47 6.22 -12.75 -2.94
N ASP A 48 6.59 -11.90 -3.90
CA ASP A 48 7.48 -12.28 -4.99
C ASP A 48 8.85 -12.70 -4.45
N ALA A 49 9.40 -11.94 -3.49
CA ALA A 49 10.65 -12.26 -2.80
C ALA A 49 10.55 -13.56 -1.97
N ASP A 50 9.44 -13.76 -1.27
CA ASP A 50 9.19 -14.98 -0.47
C ASP A 50 9.07 -16.22 -1.38
N GLN A 51 8.35 -16.11 -2.49
CA GLN A 51 8.23 -17.18 -3.47
C GLN A 51 9.58 -17.54 -4.11
N ALA A 52 10.38 -16.54 -4.50
CA ALA A 52 11.70 -16.75 -5.06
C ALA A 52 12.64 -17.42 -4.04
N LEU A 53 12.61 -17.00 -2.77
CA LEU A 53 13.38 -17.61 -1.70
C LEU A 53 13.00 -19.07 -1.49
N HIS A 54 11.70 -19.36 -1.41
CA HIS A 54 11.20 -20.72 -1.28
C HIS A 54 11.55 -21.61 -2.48
N TRP A 55 11.53 -21.05 -3.69
CA TRP A 55 11.90 -21.78 -4.90
C TRP A 55 13.35 -22.23 -4.85
N PHE A 56 14.28 -21.38 -4.42
CA PHE A 56 15.69 -21.75 -4.22
C PHE A 56 15.87 -22.76 -3.09
N VAL A 57 15.20 -22.56 -1.94
CA VAL A 57 15.38 -23.42 -0.76
C VAL A 57 14.82 -24.82 -0.99
N ARG A 58 13.70 -24.96 -1.71
CA ARG A 58 13.08 -26.26 -1.99
C ARG A 58 13.81 -27.03 -3.09
N GLY A 59 14.38 -26.37 -4.07
CA GLY A 59 15.06 -27.02 -5.19
C GLY A 59 14.15 -28.00 -5.93
N GLY A 60 12.92 -27.62 -6.23
CA GLY A 60 11.92 -28.49 -6.86
C GLY A 60 12.18 -28.79 -8.32
N GLN A 61 11.21 -29.48 -8.98
CA GLN A 61 11.35 -29.90 -10.39
C GLN A 61 11.58 -28.71 -11.32
N ASP A 62 10.86 -27.60 -11.14
CA ASP A 62 11.01 -26.39 -11.95
C ASP A 62 12.40 -25.77 -11.80
N PHE A 63 12.96 -25.76 -10.57
CA PHE A 63 14.33 -25.33 -10.33
C PHE A 63 15.33 -26.18 -11.09
N ASN A 64 15.16 -27.51 -11.06
CA ASN A 64 16.05 -28.44 -11.76
C ASN A 64 16.00 -28.21 -13.27
N LEU A 65 14.81 -28.06 -13.86
CA LEU A 65 14.66 -27.78 -15.29
C LEU A 65 15.33 -26.46 -15.69
N VAL A 66 15.15 -25.40 -14.92
CA VAL A 66 15.80 -24.10 -15.20
C VAL A 66 17.32 -24.22 -15.12
N CYS A 67 17.85 -24.97 -14.15
CA CYS A 67 19.29 -25.24 -14.06
C CYS A 67 19.82 -26.05 -15.26
N GLU A 68 19.08 -27.09 -15.69
CA GLU A 68 19.44 -27.90 -16.84
C GLU A 68 19.46 -27.08 -18.13
N TYR A 69 18.46 -26.25 -18.38
CA TYR A 69 18.41 -25.34 -19.53
C TYR A 69 19.53 -24.27 -19.48
N ALA A 70 19.95 -23.87 -18.28
CA ALA A 70 21.09 -23.00 -18.08
C ALA A 70 22.44 -23.71 -18.24
N GLY A 71 22.49 -25.02 -18.58
CA GLY A 71 23.68 -25.81 -18.65
C GLY A 71 24.38 -26.00 -17.29
N ARG A 72 23.64 -25.92 -16.20
CA ARG A 72 24.17 -26.00 -14.82
C ARG A 72 23.67 -27.23 -14.10
N ASN A 73 24.50 -27.82 -13.25
CA ASN A 73 24.07 -28.94 -12.41
C ASN A 73 23.17 -28.45 -11.30
N PRO A 74 21.90 -28.90 -11.24
CA PRO A 74 20.93 -28.42 -10.24
C PRO A 74 21.37 -28.65 -8.81
N VAL A 75 21.96 -29.83 -8.52
CA VAL A 75 22.44 -30.18 -7.17
C VAL A 75 23.57 -29.23 -6.74
N TYR A 76 24.48 -28.92 -7.66
CA TYR A 76 25.58 -27.98 -7.37
C TYR A 76 25.05 -26.57 -7.12
N VAL A 77 24.14 -26.06 -7.96
CA VAL A 77 23.58 -24.71 -7.82
C VAL A 77 22.78 -24.62 -6.52
N HIS A 78 21.93 -25.60 -6.23
CA HIS A 78 21.15 -25.67 -4.98
C HIS A 78 22.07 -25.70 -3.75
N HIS A 79 23.05 -26.62 -3.74
CA HIS A 79 24.00 -26.71 -2.65
C HIS A 79 24.77 -25.39 -2.42
N LYS A 80 25.24 -24.76 -3.49
CA LYS A 80 25.93 -23.46 -3.40
C LYS A 80 25.01 -22.38 -2.86
N ALA A 81 23.78 -22.28 -3.36
CA ALA A 81 22.81 -21.29 -2.89
C ALA A 81 22.48 -21.51 -1.40
N VAL A 82 22.13 -22.72 -1.03
CA VAL A 82 21.75 -23.03 0.36
C VAL A 82 22.95 -22.90 1.31
N THR A 83 24.13 -23.45 0.99
CA THR A 83 25.30 -23.44 1.88
C THR A 83 25.85 -22.03 2.08
N ARG A 84 25.90 -21.24 1.00
CA ARG A 84 26.43 -19.87 1.06
C ARG A 84 25.51 -18.92 1.82
N TYR A 85 24.19 -19.15 1.75
CA TYR A 85 23.19 -18.21 2.25
C TYR A 85 22.39 -18.74 3.43
N VAL A 86 22.75 -19.88 4.05
CA VAL A 86 21.99 -20.44 5.21
C VAL A 86 21.71 -19.43 6.33
N PRO A 87 22.69 -18.66 6.83
CA PRO A 87 22.41 -17.65 7.84
C PRO A 87 21.55 -16.52 7.30
N GLU A 88 21.80 -16.10 6.06
CA GLU A 88 21.08 -15.03 5.38
C GLU A 88 19.63 -15.43 5.04
N ILE A 89 19.37 -16.71 4.75
CA ILE A 89 18.01 -17.23 4.50
C ILE A 89 17.10 -17.00 5.71
N LYS A 90 17.56 -17.39 6.90
CA LYS A 90 16.76 -17.23 8.13
C LYS A 90 16.49 -15.76 8.46
N GLU A 91 17.50 -14.91 8.29
CA GLU A 91 17.35 -13.47 8.45
C GLU A 91 16.41 -12.88 7.42
N ARG A 92 16.50 -13.34 6.16
CA ARG A 92 15.62 -12.90 5.09
C ARG A 92 14.17 -13.31 5.32
N GLU A 93 13.91 -14.54 5.72
CA GLU A 93 12.56 -15.00 6.09
C GLU A 93 11.96 -14.15 7.23
N LYS A 94 12.76 -13.87 8.26
CA LYS A 94 12.35 -13.01 9.36
C LYS A 94 12.05 -11.59 8.88
N TYR A 95 12.90 -11.04 8.03
CA TYR A 95 12.70 -9.73 7.42
C TYR A 95 11.40 -9.67 6.61
N LEU A 96 11.16 -10.65 5.74
CA LEU A 96 9.96 -10.69 4.90
C LEU A 96 8.68 -10.74 5.74
N LYS A 97 8.63 -11.59 6.78
CA LYS A 97 7.50 -11.67 7.71
C LYS A 97 7.24 -10.37 8.46
N THR A 98 8.32 -9.72 8.94
CA THR A 98 8.22 -8.43 9.63
C THR A 98 7.71 -7.35 8.68
N ARG A 99 8.28 -7.31 7.47
CA ARG A 99 7.94 -6.32 6.47
C ARG A 99 6.50 -6.45 5.95
N GLU A 100 6.03 -7.69 5.77
CA GLU A 100 4.64 -7.95 5.41
C GLU A 100 3.67 -7.38 6.46
N LYS A 101 3.98 -7.60 7.74
CA LYS A 101 3.17 -7.08 8.85
C LYS A 101 3.15 -5.55 8.87
N GLU A 102 4.32 -4.91 8.78
CA GLU A 102 4.43 -3.45 8.73
C GLU A 102 3.59 -2.83 7.62
N ILE A 103 3.69 -3.39 6.39
CA ILE A 103 2.93 -2.89 5.25
C ILE A 103 1.41 -3.08 5.46
N ARG A 104 0.98 -4.20 6.06
CA ARG A 104 -0.43 -4.43 6.38
C ARG A 104 -0.95 -3.42 7.39
N ASP A 105 -0.20 -3.19 8.46
CA ASP A 105 -0.55 -2.24 9.51
C ASP A 105 -0.62 -0.81 8.95
N ASP A 106 0.30 -0.42 8.09
CA ASP A 106 0.28 0.88 7.40
C ASP A 106 -0.95 1.05 6.49
N LEU A 107 -1.32 0.00 5.76
CA LEU A 107 -2.49 0.02 4.90
C LEU A 107 -3.80 0.13 5.69
N GLU A 108 -3.87 -0.54 6.84
CA GLU A 108 -5.02 -0.47 7.74
C GLU A 108 -5.13 0.91 8.38
N ASN A 109 -4.04 1.46 8.89
CA ASN A 109 -3.99 2.81 9.43
C ASN A 109 -4.46 3.86 8.41
N LYS A 110 -3.99 3.77 7.16
CA LYS A 110 -4.45 4.66 6.08
C LYS A 110 -5.95 4.53 5.79
N LYS A 111 -6.52 3.32 5.91
CA LYS A 111 -7.97 3.12 5.77
C LYS A 111 -8.74 3.79 6.91
N ILE A 112 -8.27 3.63 8.15
CA ILE A 112 -8.85 4.25 9.35
C ILE A 112 -8.78 5.77 9.27
N GLU A 113 -7.65 6.33 8.87
CA GLU A 113 -7.50 7.78 8.68
C GLU A 113 -8.47 8.33 7.62
N LYS A 114 -8.57 7.64 6.48
CA LYS A 114 -9.51 8.01 5.41
C LYS A 114 -10.96 7.96 5.88
N TYR A 115 -11.31 6.93 6.65
CA TYR A 115 -12.64 6.80 7.27
C TYR A 115 -12.91 7.96 8.22
N ASN A 116 -12.01 8.23 9.15
CA ASN A 116 -12.13 9.30 10.14
C ASN A 116 -12.24 10.68 9.47
N LYS A 117 -11.44 10.94 8.45
CA LYS A 117 -11.50 12.18 7.66
C LYS A 117 -12.86 12.35 6.99
N LYS A 118 -13.40 11.30 6.37
CA LYS A 118 -14.71 11.30 5.74
C LYS A 118 -15.83 11.56 6.75
N HIS A 119 -15.79 10.89 7.91
CA HIS A 119 -16.79 11.08 8.97
C HIS A 119 -16.71 12.47 9.60
N LYS A 120 -15.52 12.99 9.86
CA LYS A 120 -15.35 14.37 10.35
C LYS A 120 -15.99 15.39 9.41
N THR A 121 -15.77 15.26 8.10
CA THR A 121 -16.35 16.13 7.08
C THR A 121 -17.88 16.02 7.07
N TYR A 122 -18.42 14.80 7.19
CA TYR A 122 -19.85 14.57 7.27
C TYR A 122 -20.48 15.21 8.50
N PHE A 123 -19.91 15.04 9.69
CA PHE A 123 -20.40 15.68 10.92
C PHE A 123 -20.34 17.20 10.88
N LEU A 124 -19.29 17.77 10.30
CA LEU A 124 -19.18 19.21 10.10
C LEU A 124 -20.29 19.74 9.17
N SER A 125 -20.60 19.03 8.08
CA SER A 125 -21.67 19.40 7.16
C SER A 125 -23.04 19.33 7.82
N LEU A 126 -23.34 18.31 8.63
CA LEU A 126 -24.58 18.19 9.40
C LEU A 126 -24.74 19.32 10.43
N LYS A 127 -23.64 19.67 11.11
CA LYS A 127 -23.64 20.79 12.07
C LYS A 127 -23.97 22.11 11.37
N ALA A 128 -23.34 22.40 10.24
CA ALA A 128 -23.60 23.58 9.45
C ALA A 128 -25.05 23.65 8.93
N GLN A 129 -25.61 22.51 8.49
CA GLN A 129 -27.02 22.44 8.09
C GLN A 129 -27.97 22.73 9.26
N LYS A 130 -27.71 22.16 10.45
CA LYS A 130 -28.51 22.45 11.64
C LYS A 130 -28.47 23.93 12.05
N GLU A 131 -27.28 24.53 12.03
CA GLU A 131 -27.12 25.95 12.33
C GLU A 131 -27.86 26.83 11.34
N HIS A 132 -27.77 26.55 10.03
CA HIS A 132 -28.53 27.27 9.01
C HIS A 132 -30.04 27.16 9.19
N MET A 133 -30.57 25.99 9.53
CA MET A 133 -32.00 25.80 9.83
C MET A 133 -32.45 26.59 11.05
N LEU A 134 -31.62 26.62 12.11
CA LEU A 134 -31.91 27.42 13.31
C LEU A 134 -31.91 28.92 13.00
N MET A 135 -31.01 29.42 12.20
CA MET A 135 -30.98 30.82 11.77
C MET A 135 -32.21 31.20 10.97
N LYS A 136 -32.63 30.39 10.00
CA LYS A 136 -33.84 30.60 9.24
C LYS A 136 -35.10 30.63 10.16
N ARG A 137 -35.14 29.76 11.15
CA ARG A 137 -36.28 29.74 12.14
C ARG A 137 -36.32 31.01 12.98
N LYS A 138 -35.15 31.51 13.44
CA LYS A 138 -35.03 32.77 14.17
C LYS A 138 -35.48 33.97 13.33
N GLU A 139 -35.08 34.03 12.07
CA GLU A 139 -35.49 35.10 11.14
C GLU A 139 -37.00 35.09 10.91
N LYS A 140 -37.60 33.90 10.67
CA LYS A 140 -39.03 33.77 10.51
C LYS A 140 -39.78 34.27 11.75
N ASN A 141 -39.35 33.90 12.94
CA ASN A 141 -39.95 34.34 14.19
C ASN A 141 -39.84 35.86 14.38
N ASN A 142 -38.67 36.43 14.04
CA ASN A 142 -38.47 37.88 14.13
C ASN A 142 -39.36 38.65 13.13
N ARG A 143 -39.54 38.13 11.92
CA ARG A 143 -40.49 38.72 10.94
C ARG A 143 -41.93 38.66 11.43
N SER A 144 -42.33 37.55 12.03
CA SER A 144 -43.68 37.42 12.62
C SER A 144 -43.91 38.38 13.79
N ARG A 145 -42.90 38.53 14.68
CA ARG A 145 -42.94 39.50 15.79
C ARG A 145 -43.03 40.95 15.30
N LYS A 146 -42.29 41.29 14.24
CA LYS A 146 -42.37 42.64 13.64
C LYS A 146 -43.76 42.91 13.03
N LYS A 147 -44.38 41.93 12.35
CA LYS A 147 -45.75 42.06 11.79
C LYS A 147 -46.77 42.27 12.88
N LEU A 148 -46.68 41.55 14.00
CA LEU A 148 -47.58 41.71 15.16
C LEU A 148 -47.47 43.10 15.79
N LYS A 149 -46.24 43.63 15.94
CA LYS A 149 -46.03 44.99 16.47
C LYS A 149 -46.60 46.07 15.56
N ILE A 150 -46.52 45.90 14.25
CA ILE A 150 -47.07 46.85 13.27
C ILE A 150 -48.62 46.78 13.28
N SER A 151 -49.22 45.60 13.39
CA SER A 151 -50.67 45.45 13.49
C SER A 151 -51.22 46.04 14.81
N GLY A 152 -50.50 45.81 15.95
CA GLY A 152 -50.91 46.40 17.26
C GLY A 152 -50.90 47.94 17.23
N LYS A 153 -49.88 48.56 16.67
CA LYS A 153 -49.84 50.02 16.51
C LYS A 153 -50.98 50.56 15.61
N ARG A 154 -51.47 49.77 14.67
CA ARG A 154 -52.56 50.16 13.78
C ARG A 154 -53.91 50.10 14.47
N TYR A 155 -54.10 49.30 15.49
CA TYR A 155 -55.34 49.28 16.32
C TYR A 155 -55.33 50.42 17.29
N GLU A 156 -54.24 50.75 17.98
CA GLU A 156 -54.12 51.91 18.89
C GLU A 156 -54.41 53.25 18.20
N SER A 157 -53.94 53.41 16.97
CA SER A 157 -54.20 54.66 16.23
C SER A 157 -55.59 54.83 15.68
N LYS A 158 -56.40 53.75 15.62
CA LYS A 158 -57.83 53.82 15.23
C LYS A 158 -58.75 54.17 16.39
N GLU A 159 -58.40 53.77 17.60
CA GLU A 159 -59.18 54.10 18.79
C GLU A 159 -59.01 55.60 19.22
N LEU A 160 -57.87 56.24 18.94
CA LEU A 160 -57.64 57.64 19.26
C LEU A 160 -58.14 58.65 18.21
N GLY A 161 -58.72 58.18 17.10
CA GLY A 161 -59.28 59.01 16.04
C GLY A 161 -60.85 59.21 16.09
N ASN A 162 -61.55 58.65 17.11
CA ASN A 162 -62.98 58.73 17.24
C ASN A 162 -63.44 59.41 18.54
N LEU A 163 -62.68 60.42 19.05
CA LEU A 163 -63.04 61.32 20.10
C LEU A 163 -63.14 62.76 19.49
#